data_742f7c4a62b04e1c02e5e0ac03fb6bd6
#
_entry.id   742f7c4a62b04e1c02e5e0ac03fb6bd6
#
_cell.length_a   1.000
_cell.length_b   1.000
_cell.length_c   1.000
_cell.angle_alpha   90.00
_cell.angle_beta   90.00
_cell.angle_gamma   90.00
#
_symmetry.space_group_name_H-M   'P 1'
#
loop_
_entity.id
_entity.type
_entity.pdbx_description
1 polymer ?
#
loop_
_entity_poly.entity_id
_entity_poly.type
_entity_poly.pdbx_seq_one_letter_code
_entity_poly.pdbx_strand_id
1 'polypeptide(L)'
;MSTEDPRFAGVARLYGIEGLGRLKAAHVAIVGVGGVGSWAAEAMARCGVGEISLFDLDDVCVSNSNRQLHALDSTVGKPKVEVMADRLRGINPACTVHAVADFVTRDTMAEYITPNIDCVIDCIDAVNAKAALIAWCKRRKIQIITTGGAGGQIDPTLIQVCDLNRTFNDPLASKVRSTLRRDYGFSRTVTRHYSVPCVFSTEQLRYPKPDGSICLQKSFVGDGVKLDCAGGFGAVMMVTATFGMVAATKAVDKIVAGVRRPSERVKPT
;
A
#
# COMPACT_ATOMS: atom_id res chain seq x y z
N MET A 1 28.91 16.25 -17.23
CA MET A 1 28.10 15.11 -17.68
C MET A 1 27.81 14.29 -16.46
N SER A 2 26.54 14.07 -16.14
CA SER A 2 26.09 13.56 -14.84
C SER A 2 26.56 12.14 -14.58
N THR A 3 27.15 11.90 -13.43
CA THR A 3 27.47 10.61 -12.83
C THR A 3 26.21 9.88 -12.31
N GLU A 4 25.08 10.06 -13.00
CA GLU A 4 23.82 9.44 -12.56
C GLU A 4 23.79 7.98 -12.96
N ASP A 5 23.33 7.15 -12.03
CA ASP A 5 23.09 5.73 -12.28
C ASP A 5 22.16 5.55 -13.49
N PRO A 6 22.61 4.89 -14.57
CA PRO A 6 21.84 4.73 -15.80
C PRO A 6 20.49 4.04 -15.59
N ARG A 7 20.31 3.28 -14.49
CA ARG A 7 19.04 2.64 -14.12
C ARG A 7 17.90 3.65 -13.98
N PHE A 8 18.20 4.87 -13.51
CA PHE A 8 17.19 5.89 -13.18
C PHE A 8 17.17 7.05 -14.17
N ALA A 9 17.93 6.99 -15.26
CA ALA A 9 17.93 8.04 -16.28
C ALA A 9 16.54 8.31 -16.90
N GLY A 10 15.70 7.27 -17.04
CA GLY A 10 14.31 7.41 -17.46
C GLY A 10 13.45 8.15 -16.44
N VAL A 11 13.67 7.90 -15.15
CA VAL A 11 12.96 8.57 -14.05
C VAL A 11 13.35 10.05 -14.01
N ALA A 12 14.65 10.36 -14.14
CA ALA A 12 15.14 11.74 -14.21
C ALA A 12 14.54 12.53 -15.37
N ARG A 13 14.33 11.90 -16.54
CA ARG A 13 13.68 12.56 -17.69
C ARG A 13 12.22 12.88 -17.47
N LEU A 14 11.51 12.16 -16.61
CA LEU A 14 10.09 12.38 -16.29
C LEU A 14 9.90 13.37 -15.13
N TYR A 15 10.71 13.24 -14.08
CA TYR A 15 10.52 14.01 -12.83
C TYR A 15 11.58 15.09 -12.62
N GLY A 16 12.54 15.21 -13.54
CA GLY A 16 13.69 16.10 -13.39
C GLY A 16 14.77 15.54 -12.46
N ILE A 17 15.97 16.12 -12.52
CA ILE A 17 17.10 15.75 -11.65
C ILE A 17 16.77 15.98 -10.18
N GLU A 18 16.09 17.09 -9.87
CA GLU A 18 15.65 17.41 -8.53
C GLU A 18 14.64 16.40 -7.99
N GLY A 19 13.65 16.00 -8.82
CA GLY A 19 12.67 14.98 -8.47
C GLY A 19 13.32 13.63 -8.18
N LEU A 20 14.26 13.18 -9.02
CA LEU A 20 15.04 11.97 -8.75
C LEU A 20 15.89 12.12 -7.48
N GLY A 21 16.48 13.29 -7.24
CA GLY A 21 17.22 13.58 -6.02
C GLY A 21 16.37 13.42 -4.77
N ARG A 22 15.11 13.91 -4.80
CA ARG A 22 14.14 13.72 -3.72
C ARG A 22 13.76 12.26 -3.51
N LEU A 23 13.57 11.48 -4.58
CA LEU A 23 13.30 10.04 -4.49
C LEU A 23 14.48 9.30 -3.86
N LYS A 24 15.72 9.60 -4.28
CA LYS A 24 16.93 9.01 -3.70
C LYS A 24 17.12 9.32 -2.21
N ALA A 25 16.64 10.46 -1.75
CA ALA A 25 16.69 10.87 -0.34
C ALA A 25 15.48 10.39 0.49
N ALA A 26 14.46 9.85 -0.15
CA ALA A 26 13.21 9.50 0.51
C ALA A 26 13.27 8.14 1.20
N HIS A 27 12.57 8.06 2.35
CA HIS A 27 12.27 6.83 3.05
C HIS A 27 10.78 6.50 2.90
N VAL A 28 10.47 5.35 2.31
CA VAL A 28 9.09 4.86 2.11
C VAL A 28 8.85 3.60 2.92
N ALA A 29 7.77 3.58 3.70
CA ALA A 29 7.30 2.39 4.40
C ALA A 29 6.17 1.72 3.63
N ILE A 30 6.29 0.42 3.38
CA ILE A 30 5.25 -0.44 2.78
C ILE A 30 4.72 -1.35 3.88
N VAL A 31 3.46 -1.17 4.26
CA VAL A 31 2.82 -1.97 5.32
C VAL A 31 1.83 -2.94 4.71
N GLY A 32 2.15 -4.24 4.83
CA GLY A 32 1.52 -5.34 4.11
C GLY A 32 2.20 -5.60 2.75
N VAL A 33 2.95 -6.71 2.66
CA VAL A 33 3.72 -7.10 1.45
C VAL A 33 3.00 -8.24 0.71
N GLY A 34 1.69 -8.11 0.59
CA GLY A 34 0.83 -9.05 -0.14
C GLY A 34 0.70 -8.72 -1.64
N GLY A 35 -0.48 -9.02 -2.21
CA GLY A 35 -0.78 -8.84 -3.64
C GLY A 35 -0.72 -7.39 -4.14
N VAL A 36 -0.87 -6.41 -3.26
CA VAL A 36 -0.78 -4.98 -3.57
C VAL A 36 0.59 -4.44 -3.19
N GLY A 37 1.03 -4.67 -1.95
CA GLY A 37 2.25 -4.07 -1.42
C GLY A 37 3.53 -4.56 -2.08
N SER A 38 3.60 -5.82 -2.53
CA SER A 38 4.76 -6.32 -3.25
C SER A 38 5.02 -5.57 -4.56
N TRP A 39 3.96 -5.24 -5.30
CA TRP A 39 4.05 -4.45 -6.54
C TRP A 39 4.34 -2.98 -6.25
N ALA A 40 3.80 -2.42 -5.17
CA ALA A 40 4.15 -1.07 -4.74
C ALA A 40 5.64 -0.97 -4.37
N ALA A 41 6.18 -1.95 -3.63
CA ALA A 41 7.58 -2.01 -3.26
C ALA A 41 8.50 -2.11 -4.49
N GLU A 42 8.16 -2.97 -5.45
CA GLU A 42 8.86 -3.08 -6.74
C GLU A 42 8.92 -1.73 -7.46
N ALA A 43 7.77 -1.04 -7.55
CA ALA A 43 7.69 0.25 -8.20
C ALA A 43 8.56 1.32 -7.51
N MET A 44 8.57 1.36 -6.16
CA MET A 44 9.40 2.30 -5.41
C MET A 44 10.89 2.08 -5.68
N ALA A 45 11.36 0.83 -5.63
CA ALA A 45 12.76 0.51 -5.93
C ALA A 45 13.15 0.90 -7.36
N ARG A 46 12.27 0.63 -8.35
CA ARG A 46 12.48 0.99 -9.76
C ARG A 46 12.41 2.49 -10.04
N CYS A 47 11.74 3.25 -9.17
CA CYS A 47 11.75 4.72 -9.23
C CYS A 47 12.98 5.34 -8.55
N GLY A 48 13.87 4.54 -7.95
CA GLY A 48 15.11 5.03 -7.34
C GLY A 48 14.94 5.56 -5.93
N VAL A 49 13.91 5.11 -5.19
CA VAL A 49 13.76 5.43 -3.76
C VAL A 49 14.98 4.92 -2.99
N GLY A 50 15.54 5.75 -2.12
CA GLY A 50 16.79 5.46 -1.44
C GLY A 50 16.66 4.61 -0.19
N GLU A 51 15.47 4.59 0.45
CA GLU A 51 15.24 3.80 1.65
C GLU A 51 13.80 3.23 1.64
N ILE A 52 13.66 1.93 1.87
CA ILE A 52 12.38 1.23 1.88
C ILE A 52 12.30 0.33 3.11
N SER A 53 11.27 0.51 3.94
CA SER A 53 10.92 -0.42 5.02
C SER A 53 9.72 -1.27 4.63
N LEU A 54 9.85 -2.58 4.76
CA LEU A 54 8.81 -3.57 4.48
C LEU A 54 8.32 -4.17 5.79
N PHE A 55 7.01 -4.20 6.00
CA PHE A 55 6.37 -4.75 7.20
C PHE A 55 5.34 -5.81 6.80
N ASP A 56 5.59 -7.05 7.16
CA ASP A 56 4.68 -8.19 7.01
C ASP A 56 5.21 -9.35 7.84
N LEU A 57 4.36 -10.05 8.59
CA LEU A 57 4.78 -11.22 9.40
C LEU A 57 4.64 -12.53 8.63
N ASP A 58 3.89 -12.56 7.55
CA ASP A 58 3.55 -13.79 6.86
C ASP A 58 4.72 -14.37 6.05
N ASP A 59 4.68 -15.68 5.88
CA ASP A 59 5.48 -16.41 4.92
C ASP A 59 4.81 -16.48 3.54
N VAL A 60 5.61 -16.75 2.51
CA VAL A 60 5.14 -17.00 1.15
C VAL A 60 4.41 -18.35 1.11
N CYS A 61 3.15 -18.34 0.65
CA CYS A 61 2.34 -19.53 0.45
C CYS A 61 2.11 -19.80 -1.05
N VAL A 62 1.93 -21.05 -1.42
CA VAL A 62 1.60 -21.47 -2.81
C VAL A 62 0.38 -20.72 -3.33
N SER A 63 -0.66 -20.52 -2.50
CA SER A 63 -1.88 -19.78 -2.85
C SER A 63 -1.65 -18.28 -3.14
N ASN A 64 -0.46 -17.76 -2.90
CA ASN A 64 -0.11 -16.38 -3.21
C ASN A 64 0.38 -16.20 -4.66
N SER A 65 0.74 -17.29 -5.36
CA SER A 65 1.39 -17.27 -6.68
C SER A 65 0.59 -16.54 -7.76
N ASN A 66 -0.74 -16.53 -7.63
CA ASN A 66 -1.60 -15.87 -8.62
C ASN A 66 -1.60 -14.33 -8.57
N ARG A 67 -0.97 -13.72 -7.51
CA ARG A 67 -1.06 -12.27 -7.33
C ARG A 67 0.11 -11.59 -6.60
N GLN A 68 0.93 -12.33 -5.87
CA GLN A 68 2.06 -11.77 -5.11
C GLN A 68 3.37 -11.95 -5.89
N LEU A 69 4.09 -10.87 -6.11
CA LEU A 69 5.28 -10.82 -6.97
C LEU A 69 6.39 -11.78 -6.55
N HIS A 70 6.56 -11.94 -5.25
CA HIS A 70 7.63 -12.76 -4.65
C HIS A 70 7.24 -14.23 -4.47
N ALA A 71 5.99 -14.60 -4.79
CA ALA A 71 5.52 -15.97 -4.62
C ALA A 71 5.90 -16.84 -5.82
N LEU A 72 7.00 -17.54 -5.68
CA LEU A 72 7.58 -18.52 -6.61
C LEU A 72 7.76 -19.85 -5.89
N ASP A 73 7.84 -20.97 -6.61
CA ASP A 73 8.11 -22.29 -6.00
C ASP A 73 9.36 -22.27 -5.10
N SER A 74 10.40 -21.58 -5.54
CA SER A 74 11.68 -21.46 -4.81
C SER A 74 11.62 -20.59 -3.55
N THR A 75 10.54 -19.84 -3.36
CA THR A 75 10.36 -18.90 -2.24
C THR A 75 9.28 -19.32 -1.24
N VAL A 76 8.46 -20.33 -1.55
CA VAL A 76 7.46 -20.86 -0.63
C VAL A 76 8.07 -21.21 0.72
N GLY A 77 7.41 -20.80 1.82
CA GLY A 77 7.86 -21.00 3.21
C GLY A 77 8.89 -20.00 3.71
N LYS A 78 9.34 -19.05 2.89
CA LYS A 78 10.25 -17.97 3.33
C LYS A 78 9.46 -16.72 3.75
N PRO A 79 9.95 -15.91 4.69
CA PRO A 79 9.32 -14.64 5.07
C PRO A 79 9.16 -13.71 3.86
N LYS A 80 7.95 -13.19 3.63
CA LYS A 80 7.65 -12.32 2.49
C LYS A 80 8.57 -11.11 2.42
N VAL A 81 8.83 -10.48 3.57
CA VAL A 81 9.66 -9.26 3.65
C VAL A 81 11.11 -9.52 3.25
N GLU A 82 11.66 -10.69 3.60
CA GLU A 82 13.04 -11.06 3.24
C GLU A 82 13.17 -11.31 1.75
N VAL A 83 12.26 -12.10 1.16
CA VAL A 83 12.26 -12.37 -0.28
C VAL A 83 12.11 -11.09 -1.09
N MET A 84 11.21 -10.19 -0.65
CA MET A 84 11.07 -8.89 -1.30
C MET A 84 12.30 -8.01 -1.12
N ALA A 85 12.90 -7.97 0.07
CA ALA A 85 14.09 -7.16 0.33
C ALA A 85 15.25 -7.55 -0.59
N ASP A 86 15.50 -8.84 -0.75
CA ASP A 86 16.55 -9.34 -1.66
C ASP A 86 16.28 -8.94 -3.10
N ARG A 87 15.03 -9.02 -3.53
CA ARG A 87 14.61 -8.56 -4.85
C ARG A 87 14.83 -7.06 -5.04
N LEU A 88 14.45 -6.22 -4.06
CA LEU A 88 14.62 -4.76 -4.15
C LEU A 88 16.10 -4.36 -4.19
N ARG A 89 16.95 -5.02 -3.41
CA ARG A 89 18.41 -4.84 -3.45
C ARG A 89 18.99 -5.21 -4.82
N GLY A 90 18.46 -6.26 -5.46
CA GLY A 90 18.84 -6.63 -6.84
C GLY A 90 18.45 -5.60 -7.89
N ILE A 91 17.35 -4.85 -7.68
CA ILE A 91 16.87 -3.77 -8.57
C ILE A 91 17.67 -2.49 -8.33
N ASN A 92 17.77 -2.08 -7.09
CA ASN A 92 18.43 -0.86 -6.65
C ASN A 92 19.45 -1.17 -5.54
N PRO A 93 20.69 -1.55 -5.88
CA PRO A 93 21.71 -1.90 -4.89
C PRO A 93 22.09 -0.77 -3.94
N ALA A 94 21.81 0.50 -4.31
CA ALA A 94 22.05 1.66 -3.47
C ALA A 94 20.89 1.92 -2.47
N CYS A 95 19.78 1.19 -2.59
CA CYS A 95 18.64 1.33 -1.68
C CYS A 95 18.90 0.60 -0.35
N THR A 96 18.70 1.32 0.76
CA THR A 96 18.65 0.70 2.08
C THR A 96 17.29 0.02 2.25
N VAL A 97 17.26 -1.29 2.41
CA VAL A 97 16.01 -2.05 2.56
C VAL A 97 15.95 -2.71 3.93
N HIS A 98 14.95 -2.33 4.72
CA HIS A 98 14.64 -2.91 6.02
C HIS A 98 13.51 -3.94 5.87
N ALA A 99 13.81 -5.20 6.15
CA ALA A 99 12.84 -6.28 6.19
C ALA A 99 12.41 -6.50 7.65
N VAL A 100 11.18 -6.16 7.97
CA VAL A 100 10.62 -6.28 9.32
C VAL A 100 9.53 -7.35 9.31
N ALA A 101 9.88 -8.55 9.78
CA ALA A 101 8.95 -9.68 9.89
C ALA A 101 8.07 -9.52 11.13
N ASP A 102 7.22 -8.49 11.13
CA ASP A 102 6.29 -8.20 12.23
C ASP A 102 5.08 -7.41 11.70
N PHE A 103 4.01 -7.40 12.50
CA PHE A 103 2.84 -6.58 12.24
C PHE A 103 2.98 -5.16 12.79
N VAL A 104 2.54 -4.20 12.00
CA VAL A 104 2.35 -2.82 12.47
C VAL A 104 1.03 -2.76 13.25
N THR A 105 1.14 -2.83 14.56
CA THR A 105 0.04 -2.79 15.52
C THR A 105 0.02 -1.46 16.28
N ARG A 106 -0.94 -1.26 17.19
CA ARG A 106 -0.95 -0.08 18.06
C ARG A 106 0.30 0.02 18.93
N ASP A 107 0.84 -1.13 19.36
CA ASP A 107 1.95 -1.20 20.29
C ASP A 107 3.30 -0.99 19.57
N THR A 108 3.46 -1.55 18.37
CA THR A 108 4.70 -1.45 17.58
C THR A 108 4.79 -0.19 16.70
N MET A 109 3.65 0.50 16.50
CA MET A 109 3.55 1.63 15.56
C MET A 109 4.47 2.82 15.92
N ALA A 110 4.73 3.04 17.20
CA ALA A 110 5.60 4.13 17.65
C ALA A 110 7.07 3.88 17.29
N GLU A 111 7.47 2.63 17.27
CA GLU A 111 8.80 2.19 16.89
C GLU A 111 8.98 2.18 15.36
N TYR A 112 7.99 1.64 14.64
CA TYR A 112 8.11 1.37 13.21
C TYR A 112 7.75 2.56 12.33
N ILE A 113 6.74 3.33 12.70
CA ILE A 113 6.23 4.44 11.86
C ILE A 113 6.64 5.78 12.49
N THR A 114 7.89 6.12 12.27
CA THR A 114 8.54 7.32 12.82
C THR A 114 8.47 8.52 11.87
N PRO A 115 8.73 9.75 12.35
CA PRO A 115 8.78 10.95 11.52
C PRO A 115 9.85 10.95 10.41
N ASN A 116 10.79 10.01 10.44
CA ASN A 116 11.81 9.86 9.39
C ASN A 116 11.25 9.25 8.10
N ILE A 117 10.05 8.67 8.16
CA ILE A 117 9.37 8.14 6.99
C ILE A 117 8.68 9.29 6.25
N ASP A 118 9.01 9.46 4.98
CA ASP A 118 8.42 10.48 4.12
C ASP A 118 7.01 10.10 3.65
N CYS A 119 6.79 8.81 3.35
CA CYS A 119 5.51 8.32 2.90
C CYS A 119 5.27 6.87 3.34
N VAL A 120 4.06 6.59 3.81
CA VAL A 120 3.56 5.24 4.09
C VAL A 120 2.63 4.81 2.97
N ILE A 121 2.84 3.61 2.42
CA ILE A 121 1.89 2.93 1.54
C ILE A 121 1.23 1.81 2.35
N ASP A 122 -0.03 2.01 2.68
CA ASP A 122 -0.82 1.11 3.50
C ASP A 122 -1.58 0.10 2.62
N CYS A 123 -1.12 -1.14 2.63
CA CYS A 123 -1.70 -2.26 1.90
C CYS A 123 -2.30 -3.33 2.84
N ILE A 124 -2.59 -2.96 4.10
CA ILE A 124 -3.19 -3.85 5.10
C ILE A 124 -4.65 -4.13 4.72
N ASP A 125 -5.14 -5.34 4.93
CA ASP A 125 -6.55 -5.74 4.76
C ASP A 125 -7.32 -5.79 6.10
N ALA A 126 -6.61 -5.85 7.23
CA ALA A 126 -7.19 -5.83 8.57
C ALA A 126 -7.69 -4.43 8.95
N VAL A 127 -9.02 -4.27 9.08
CA VAL A 127 -9.71 -2.99 9.30
C VAL A 127 -9.14 -2.18 10.47
N ASN A 128 -8.93 -2.84 11.62
CA ASN A 128 -8.52 -2.16 12.85
C ASN A 128 -7.07 -1.66 12.77
N ALA A 129 -6.15 -2.47 12.25
CA ALA A 129 -4.75 -2.10 12.05
C ALA A 129 -4.63 -0.96 11.01
N LYS A 130 -5.33 -1.08 9.89
CA LYS A 130 -5.40 -0.05 8.85
C LYS A 130 -5.93 1.29 9.39
N ALA A 131 -7.03 1.28 10.13
CA ALA A 131 -7.58 2.50 10.73
C ALA A 131 -6.61 3.13 11.76
N ALA A 132 -5.95 2.30 12.58
CA ALA A 132 -4.94 2.77 13.53
C ALA A 132 -3.76 3.43 12.82
N LEU A 133 -3.22 2.81 11.76
CA LEU A 133 -2.11 3.33 10.97
C LEU A 133 -2.46 4.67 10.31
N ILE A 134 -3.65 4.77 9.69
CA ILE A 134 -4.13 6.01 9.09
C ILE A 134 -4.23 7.13 10.15
N ALA A 135 -4.85 6.84 11.31
CA ALA A 135 -4.99 7.82 12.38
C ALA A 135 -3.62 8.26 12.95
N TRP A 136 -2.68 7.33 13.09
CA TRP A 136 -1.32 7.60 13.53
C TRP A 136 -0.58 8.54 12.57
N CYS A 137 -0.55 8.22 11.28
CA CYS A 137 0.09 9.04 10.27
C CYS A 137 -0.51 10.43 10.20
N LYS A 138 -1.84 10.56 10.25
CA LYS A 138 -2.52 11.85 10.24
C LYS A 138 -2.16 12.73 11.44
N ARG A 139 -2.13 12.17 12.64
CA ARG A 139 -1.77 12.92 13.86
C ARG A 139 -0.32 13.40 13.84
N ARG A 140 0.58 12.62 13.23
CA ARG A 140 2.01 12.94 13.12
C ARG A 140 2.39 13.66 11.84
N LYS A 141 1.42 13.93 10.94
CA LYS A 141 1.63 14.59 9.65
C LYS A 141 2.58 13.80 8.73
N ILE A 142 2.67 12.49 8.91
CA ILE A 142 3.34 11.57 7.98
C ILE A 142 2.42 11.39 6.77
N GLN A 143 2.99 11.46 5.55
CA GLN A 143 2.20 11.20 4.34
C GLN A 143 1.77 9.75 4.30
N ILE A 144 0.52 9.51 3.93
CA ILE A 144 0.00 8.14 3.77
C ILE A 144 -0.84 8.04 2.51
N ILE A 145 -0.66 6.95 1.78
CA ILE A 145 -1.52 6.47 0.71
C ILE A 145 -2.13 5.15 1.21
N THR A 146 -3.42 5.02 1.20
CA THR A 146 -4.09 3.77 1.57
C THR A 146 -4.72 3.09 0.36
N THR A 147 -4.92 1.78 0.44
CA THR A 147 -5.62 1.02 -0.59
C THR A 147 -6.90 0.41 -0.03
N GLY A 148 -7.92 0.33 -0.85
CA GLY A 148 -9.12 -0.44 -0.58
C GLY A 148 -8.91 -1.93 -0.79
N GLY A 149 -10.00 -2.68 -0.86
CA GLY A 149 -9.99 -4.11 -1.15
C GLY A 149 -9.77 -4.37 -2.64
N ALA A 150 -8.76 -5.18 -2.97
CA ALA A 150 -8.45 -5.58 -4.36
C ALA A 150 -8.99 -6.98 -4.72
N GLY A 151 -9.78 -7.58 -3.86
CA GLY A 151 -10.44 -8.87 -4.10
C GLY A 151 -11.84 -8.74 -4.69
N GLY A 152 -12.28 -9.76 -5.42
CA GLY A 152 -13.60 -9.81 -6.06
C GLY A 152 -13.71 -8.95 -7.32
N GLN A 153 -12.62 -8.55 -7.94
CA GLN A 153 -12.53 -7.64 -9.09
C GLN A 153 -11.66 -8.27 -10.18
N ILE A 154 -11.92 -7.91 -11.44
CA ILE A 154 -11.18 -8.39 -12.61
C ILE A 154 -10.76 -7.29 -13.59
N ASP A 155 -11.35 -6.10 -13.50
CA ASP A 155 -11.09 -5.00 -14.42
C ASP A 155 -10.19 -3.93 -13.79
N PRO A 156 -8.89 -3.87 -14.13
CA PRO A 156 -7.97 -2.87 -13.60
C PRO A 156 -8.25 -1.46 -14.11
N THR A 157 -9.03 -1.28 -15.19
CA THR A 157 -9.34 0.05 -15.76
C THR A 157 -10.33 0.83 -14.90
N LEU A 158 -11.04 0.17 -13.98
CA LEU A 158 -11.98 0.79 -13.05
C LEU A 158 -11.32 1.25 -11.74
N ILE A 159 -10.00 1.12 -11.63
CA ILE A 159 -9.25 1.58 -10.46
C ILE A 159 -9.12 3.10 -10.47
N GLN A 160 -9.44 3.71 -9.35
CA GLN A 160 -9.44 5.16 -9.15
C GLN A 160 -8.72 5.55 -7.86
N VAL A 161 -8.43 6.86 -7.74
CA VAL A 161 -7.92 7.46 -6.51
C VAL A 161 -8.83 8.60 -6.09
N CYS A 162 -9.33 8.53 -4.87
CA CYS A 162 -10.00 9.67 -4.25
C CYS A 162 -9.65 9.77 -2.76
N ASP A 163 -10.18 10.80 -2.08
CA ASP A 163 -10.08 10.85 -0.62
C ASP A 163 -10.83 9.67 0.01
N LEU A 164 -10.24 9.02 1.01
CA LEU A 164 -10.84 7.86 1.69
C LEU A 164 -12.29 8.11 2.13
N ASN A 165 -12.63 9.36 2.51
CA ASN A 165 -14.01 9.71 2.88
C ASN A 165 -15.01 9.66 1.72
N ARG A 166 -14.52 9.64 0.47
CA ARG A 166 -15.34 9.67 -0.76
C ARG A 166 -15.36 8.35 -1.51
N THR A 167 -14.66 7.32 -1.02
CA THR A 167 -14.70 5.99 -1.66
C THR A 167 -16.09 5.37 -1.59
N PHE A 168 -16.45 4.58 -2.59
CA PHE A 168 -17.71 3.85 -2.68
C PHE A 168 -17.46 2.45 -3.27
N ASN A 169 -18.45 1.57 -3.21
CA ASN A 169 -18.36 0.16 -3.67
C ASN A 169 -17.20 -0.66 -3.06
N ASP A 170 -16.56 -0.17 -2.02
CA ASP A 170 -15.43 -0.83 -1.36
C ASP A 170 -15.79 -1.16 0.10
N PRO A 171 -16.05 -2.44 0.42
CA PRO A 171 -16.41 -2.85 1.78
C PRO A 171 -15.30 -2.63 2.81
N LEU A 172 -14.01 -2.80 2.42
CA LEU A 172 -12.88 -2.56 3.31
C LEU A 172 -12.80 -1.09 3.68
N ALA A 173 -12.76 -0.21 2.68
CA ALA A 173 -12.72 1.24 2.90
C ALA A 173 -13.94 1.74 3.69
N SER A 174 -15.13 1.17 3.46
CA SER A 174 -16.34 1.49 4.22
C SER A 174 -16.20 1.15 5.71
N LYS A 175 -15.71 -0.05 6.05
CA LYS A 175 -15.45 -0.47 7.43
C LYS A 175 -14.36 0.39 8.08
N VAL A 176 -13.29 0.72 7.35
CA VAL A 176 -12.21 1.60 7.82
C VAL A 176 -12.73 3.00 8.14
N ARG A 177 -13.56 3.60 7.26
CA ARG A 177 -14.21 4.90 7.55
C ARG A 177 -15.06 4.84 8.81
N SER A 178 -15.83 3.77 8.98
CA SER A 178 -16.67 3.58 10.17
C SER A 178 -15.84 3.52 11.45
N THR A 179 -14.73 2.77 11.42
CA THR A 179 -13.79 2.67 12.56
C THR A 179 -13.09 4.00 12.83
N LEU A 180 -12.62 4.72 11.80
CA LEU A 180 -12.01 6.04 11.95
C LEU A 180 -12.95 7.06 12.59
N ARG A 181 -14.23 7.04 12.21
CA ARG A 181 -15.26 7.93 12.78
C ARG A 181 -15.60 7.58 14.22
N ARG A 182 -15.70 6.29 14.54
CA ARG A 182 -16.06 5.80 15.88
C ARG A 182 -14.90 5.97 16.87
N ASP A 183 -13.69 5.55 16.49
CA ASP A 183 -12.60 5.33 17.45
C ASP A 183 -11.51 6.43 17.39
N TYR A 184 -11.44 7.20 16.30
CA TYR A 184 -10.35 8.15 16.07
C TYR A 184 -10.80 9.60 15.83
N GLY A 185 -12.11 9.88 15.94
CA GLY A 185 -12.66 11.23 15.87
C GLY A 185 -12.66 11.84 14.46
N PHE A 186 -12.60 11.02 13.40
CA PHE A 186 -12.72 11.50 12.02
C PHE A 186 -14.14 12.00 11.75
N SER A 187 -14.24 13.03 10.88
CA SER A 187 -15.54 13.64 10.57
C SER A 187 -16.52 12.66 9.94
N ARG A 188 -17.79 12.77 10.33
CA ARG A 188 -18.90 12.07 9.67
C ARG A 188 -19.40 12.80 8.42
N THR A 189 -19.04 14.08 8.26
CA THR A 189 -19.47 14.90 7.13
C THR A 189 -18.75 14.45 5.85
N VAL A 190 -19.50 14.00 4.87
CA VAL A 190 -18.95 13.43 3.62
C VAL A 190 -18.16 14.46 2.80
N THR A 191 -18.54 15.75 2.88
CA THR A 191 -17.85 16.83 2.18
C THR A 191 -16.48 17.15 2.79
N ARG A 192 -16.23 16.77 4.05
CA ARG A 192 -14.95 17.03 4.72
C ARG A 192 -13.91 15.98 4.34
N HIS A 193 -12.86 16.40 3.65
CA HIS A 193 -11.75 15.53 3.29
C HIS A 193 -10.99 15.01 4.52
N TYR A 194 -10.60 13.73 4.49
CA TYR A 194 -9.62 13.18 5.43
C TYR A 194 -8.19 13.52 5.03
N SER A 195 -7.98 13.97 3.78
CA SER A 195 -6.66 14.17 3.15
C SER A 195 -5.84 12.87 3.20
N VAL A 196 -6.49 11.76 2.92
CA VAL A 196 -5.92 10.42 2.82
C VAL A 196 -6.29 9.88 1.44
N PRO A 197 -5.38 9.95 0.44
CA PRO A 197 -5.63 9.33 -0.85
C PRO A 197 -5.83 7.82 -0.67
N CYS A 198 -6.90 7.31 -1.27
CA CYS A 198 -7.24 5.90 -1.27
C CYS A 198 -7.34 5.40 -2.71
N VAL A 199 -6.56 4.37 -3.02
CA VAL A 199 -6.69 3.61 -4.26
C VAL A 199 -7.80 2.59 -4.08
N PHE A 200 -8.81 2.60 -4.93
CA PHE A 200 -9.95 1.69 -4.86
C PHE A 200 -10.50 1.43 -6.26
N SER A 201 -11.32 0.39 -6.43
CA SER A 201 -12.04 0.16 -7.68
C SER A 201 -13.51 0.52 -7.54
N THR A 202 -14.09 1.02 -8.63
CA THR A 202 -15.54 1.24 -8.75
C THR A 202 -16.29 0.01 -9.22
N GLU A 203 -15.56 -1.09 -9.51
CA GLU A 203 -16.13 -2.33 -10.02
C GLU A 203 -17.11 -2.96 -9.01
N GLN A 204 -18.21 -3.51 -9.53
CA GLN A 204 -19.13 -4.34 -8.74
C GLN A 204 -18.43 -5.63 -8.36
N LEU A 205 -18.39 -5.94 -7.06
CA LEU A 205 -17.71 -7.14 -6.55
C LEU A 205 -18.36 -8.44 -7.03
N ARG A 206 -17.52 -9.41 -7.30
CA ARG A 206 -17.89 -10.80 -7.62
C ARG A 206 -17.78 -11.65 -6.38
N TYR A 207 -18.82 -12.42 -6.11
CA TYR A 207 -18.91 -13.31 -4.96
C TYR A 207 -18.90 -14.76 -5.42
N PRO A 208 -18.00 -15.61 -4.88
CA PRO A 208 -18.03 -17.04 -5.18
C PRO A 208 -19.26 -17.69 -4.53
N LYS A 209 -19.87 -18.65 -5.22
CA LYS A 209 -20.92 -19.51 -4.69
C LYS A 209 -20.38 -20.88 -4.34
N PRO A 210 -21.07 -21.65 -3.46
CA PRO A 210 -20.68 -23.01 -3.10
C PRO A 210 -20.62 -24.00 -4.28
N ASP A 211 -21.40 -23.74 -5.33
CA ASP A 211 -21.43 -24.54 -6.55
C ASP A 211 -20.28 -24.23 -7.54
N GLY A 212 -19.36 -23.34 -7.16
CA GLY A 212 -18.24 -22.89 -8.00
C GLY A 212 -18.59 -21.79 -9.00
N SER A 213 -19.86 -21.40 -9.11
CA SER A 213 -20.27 -20.25 -9.92
C SER A 213 -20.00 -18.91 -9.18
N ILE A 214 -20.15 -17.82 -9.90
CA ILE A 214 -20.01 -16.46 -9.36
C ILE A 214 -21.33 -15.68 -9.43
N CYS A 215 -21.53 -14.74 -8.52
CA CYS A 215 -22.63 -13.78 -8.58
C CYS A 215 -22.18 -12.36 -8.25
N LEU A 216 -22.99 -11.38 -8.61
CA LEU A 216 -22.77 -9.96 -8.33
C LEU A 216 -23.55 -9.48 -7.09
N GLN A 217 -24.35 -10.35 -6.47
CA GLN A 217 -25.18 -10.01 -5.32
C GLN A 217 -24.63 -10.65 -4.04
N LYS A 218 -24.42 -9.83 -3.02
CA LYS A 218 -23.91 -10.26 -1.71
C LYS A 218 -24.84 -11.23 -0.97
N SER A 219 -26.15 -11.20 -1.25
CA SER A 219 -27.18 -12.01 -0.59
C SER A 219 -27.04 -13.53 -0.77
N PHE A 220 -26.19 -13.98 -1.69
CA PHE A 220 -25.92 -15.40 -1.91
C PHE A 220 -24.71 -15.95 -1.13
N VAL A 221 -24.00 -15.11 -0.40
CA VAL A 221 -22.93 -15.56 0.50
C VAL A 221 -23.59 -15.94 1.82
N GLY A 222 -23.59 -17.24 2.14
CA GLY A 222 -24.20 -17.75 3.38
C GLY A 222 -23.61 -17.09 4.62
N ASP A 223 -24.43 -16.95 5.66
CA ASP A 223 -24.00 -16.46 6.98
C ASP A 223 -22.85 -17.36 7.50
N GLY A 224 -21.65 -16.77 7.67
CA GLY A 224 -20.46 -17.46 8.20
C GLY A 224 -19.28 -17.57 7.22
N VAL A 225 -19.42 -17.23 5.95
CA VAL A 225 -18.28 -17.15 5.03
C VAL A 225 -17.51 -15.85 5.30
N LYS A 226 -16.32 -15.95 5.91
CA LYS A 226 -15.41 -14.82 6.00
C LYS A 226 -14.89 -14.53 4.59
N LEU A 227 -15.34 -13.41 4.03
CA LEU A 227 -14.83 -12.87 2.77
C LEU A 227 -13.53 -12.10 3.04
N ASP A 228 -12.47 -12.83 3.31
CA ASP A 228 -11.11 -12.32 3.43
C ASP A 228 -10.24 -12.87 2.29
N CYS A 229 -9.02 -12.38 2.18
CA CYS A 229 -8.09 -12.82 1.14
C CYS A 229 -7.65 -14.29 1.30
N ALA A 230 -7.93 -14.92 2.45
CA ALA A 230 -7.54 -16.31 2.73
C ALA A 230 -8.58 -17.34 2.28
N GLY A 231 -9.84 -16.95 2.10
CA GLY A 231 -10.88 -17.93 1.76
C GLY A 231 -12.15 -17.39 1.11
N GLY A 232 -12.32 -16.07 0.94
CA GLY A 232 -13.61 -15.51 0.56
C GLY A 232 -13.70 -14.85 -0.81
N PHE A 233 -12.76 -13.96 -1.14
CA PHE A 233 -12.73 -13.30 -2.45
C PHE A 233 -11.64 -13.88 -3.34
N GLY A 234 -11.97 -14.14 -4.61
CA GLY A 234 -10.95 -14.33 -5.63
C GLY A 234 -10.15 -13.06 -5.82
N ALA A 235 -8.89 -13.19 -6.23
CA ALA A 235 -8.05 -12.06 -6.59
C ALA A 235 -7.19 -12.43 -7.79
N VAL A 236 -6.85 -11.45 -8.62
CA VAL A 236 -6.02 -11.63 -9.80
C VAL A 236 -4.96 -10.53 -9.87
N MET A 237 -3.78 -10.91 -10.39
CA MET A 237 -2.62 -10.04 -10.43
C MET A 237 -2.89 -8.72 -11.15
N MET A 238 -3.64 -8.71 -12.26
CA MET A 238 -3.93 -7.52 -13.04
C MET A 238 -4.56 -6.41 -12.19
N VAL A 239 -5.44 -6.77 -11.26
CA VAL A 239 -6.06 -5.81 -10.34
C VAL A 239 -5.11 -5.46 -9.21
N THR A 240 -4.58 -6.47 -8.51
CA THR A 240 -3.76 -6.20 -7.32
C THR A 240 -2.45 -5.46 -7.65
N ALA A 241 -1.80 -5.81 -8.77
CA ALA A 241 -0.62 -5.10 -9.24
C ALA A 241 -0.94 -3.66 -9.61
N THR A 242 -2.05 -3.40 -10.31
CA THR A 242 -2.46 -2.04 -10.66
C THR A 242 -2.76 -1.19 -9.43
N PHE A 243 -3.42 -1.75 -8.39
CA PHE A 243 -3.55 -1.06 -7.10
C PHE A 243 -2.19 -0.64 -6.55
N GLY A 244 -1.21 -1.56 -6.55
CA GLY A 244 0.15 -1.28 -6.07
C GLY A 244 0.85 -0.20 -6.89
N MET A 245 0.78 -0.26 -8.23
CA MET A 245 1.38 0.72 -9.14
C MET A 245 0.75 2.12 -8.97
N VAL A 246 -0.57 2.19 -8.84
CA VAL A 246 -1.29 3.46 -8.61
C VAL A 246 -0.94 4.04 -7.25
N ALA A 247 -0.86 3.22 -6.20
CA ALA A 247 -0.44 3.68 -4.87
C ALA A 247 1.00 4.22 -4.90
N ALA A 248 1.90 3.51 -5.57
CA ALA A 248 3.28 3.94 -5.79
C ALA A 248 3.35 5.28 -6.54
N THR A 249 2.57 5.46 -7.61
CA THR A 249 2.48 6.73 -8.33
C THR A 249 2.10 7.88 -7.40
N LYS A 250 1.11 7.69 -6.53
CA LYS A 250 0.70 8.73 -5.58
C LYS A 250 1.76 9.02 -4.51
N ALA A 251 2.55 8.02 -4.13
CA ALA A 251 3.69 8.23 -3.24
C ALA A 251 4.79 9.03 -3.94
N VAL A 252 5.16 8.66 -5.17
CA VAL A 252 6.12 9.42 -6.01
C VAL A 252 5.68 10.87 -6.18
N ASP A 253 4.41 11.11 -6.56
CA ASP A 253 3.85 12.47 -6.71
C ASP A 253 4.09 13.32 -5.46
N LYS A 254 3.83 12.76 -4.26
CA LYS A 254 4.01 13.47 -2.98
C LYS A 254 5.47 13.74 -2.66
N ILE A 255 6.35 12.77 -2.90
CA ILE A 255 7.79 12.91 -2.64
C ILE A 255 8.40 13.96 -3.58
N VAL A 256 8.11 13.87 -4.87
CA VAL A 256 8.63 14.80 -5.88
C VAL A 256 8.09 16.22 -5.68
N ALA A 257 6.85 16.38 -5.23
CA ALA A 257 6.30 17.69 -4.89
C ALA A 257 6.99 18.36 -3.68
N GLY A 258 7.85 17.64 -2.96
CA GLY A 258 8.63 18.21 -1.86
C GLY A 258 7.80 18.57 -0.64
N VAL A 259 6.84 17.75 -0.29
CA VAL A 259 6.11 17.90 0.97
C VAL A 259 7.10 17.72 2.13
N ARG A 260 7.45 18.80 2.82
CA ARG A 260 8.47 18.85 3.89
C ARG A 260 8.18 17.82 4.98
N ARG A 261 9.24 17.13 5.41
CA ARG A 261 9.21 16.26 6.61
C ARG A 261 8.74 17.06 7.82
N PRO A 262 8.01 16.47 8.76
CA PRO A 262 7.67 17.13 10.02
C PRO A 262 8.90 17.66 10.80
N SER A 263 10.05 16.98 10.69
CA SER A 263 11.32 17.35 11.30
C SER A 263 11.98 18.62 10.72
N GLU A 264 11.67 18.97 9.47
CA GLU A 264 12.20 20.18 8.82
C GLU A 264 11.38 21.45 9.12
N ARG A 265 10.32 21.31 9.91
CA ARG A 265 9.53 22.45 10.40
C ARG A 265 10.15 23.04 11.67
N VAL A 266 11.44 23.36 11.65
CA VAL A 266 12.06 24.18 12.69
C VAL A 266 11.37 25.53 12.66
N LYS A 267 10.85 25.97 13.81
CA LYS A 267 10.26 27.31 13.95
C LYS A 267 11.30 28.32 13.54
N PRO A 268 10.94 29.35 12.76
CA PRO A 268 11.83 30.51 12.65
C PRO A 268 12.02 31.10 14.04
N THR A 269 13.26 31.26 14.42
CA THR A 269 13.68 32.02 15.61
C THR A 269 13.25 33.47 15.52
#